data_6511425c4d6f6a739aef42dce3eb8036
#
_entry.id   6511425c4d6f6a739aef42dce3eb8036
#
_cell.length_a   1.000
_cell.length_b   1.000
_cell.length_c   1.000
_cell.angle_alpha   90.00
_cell.angle_beta   90.00
_cell.angle_gamma   90.00
#
_symmetry.space_group_name_H-M   'P 1'
#
loop_
_entity.id
_entity.type
_entity.pdbx_description
1 polymer ?
#
loop_
_entity_poly.entity_id
_entity_poly.type
_entity_poly.pdbx_seq_one_letter_code
_entity_poly.pdbx_strand_id
1 'polypeptide(L)'
;VTEPAVSAQVTFRSSRGRWILLASILGSGLAGIDATVVNVALPSIGRDFGVGFDSLQWTITAYTLTLASLILLGGALGDSFGRRRIFVLGVIWFAVASLLCGLAPSAGALVGARALQGIGGALLTPGSLAMIQASFVPEDRARAIGAWSGLGGVATAIGPFLGGWLIGFASWRWVFLINAPLAVVVVLVAQRHVPETRDPAGSHRIDVLGAGLGVLGLGGLTYAIIAAPSHPISSAGVWLTGLVGVVSLVGFGVAERRQQHPMMPLTIFSSAQFSAANAVTFLVYGAFGGVFFLLAVQLQVVAGFSALAAGTALLPITVVMLLLSARGGQLAQRIGPRLPMSLGPLICAAGLLLMLRIGRHARYFTDVVPPVLVLGLGLALLVAPLTATVLAAIDSEHAGVASGVNNAVARAAGLIAVAALPAVVGLTGESYTHADVFLHGFRKAILICVVLLVLAAGLAASTISNSVLGSSTVGSSAAGPSTLGSSTAGAVVAGEVAAVAAASGGPGSTDRLHCAVDGPPLSVDVPARRDGA
;
A
#
# COMPACT_ATOMS: atom_id res chain seq x y z
N VAL A 1 13.97 30.37 -26.31
CA VAL A 1 13.68 29.56 -25.11
C VAL A 1 12.16 29.47 -25.06
N THR A 2 11.60 28.40 -25.62
CA THR A 2 10.16 28.10 -25.52
C THR A 2 9.86 27.69 -24.07
N GLU A 3 8.99 28.44 -23.38
CA GLU A 3 8.42 28.03 -22.10
C GLU A 3 7.86 26.62 -22.23
N PRO A 4 8.14 25.72 -21.27
CA PRO A 4 7.53 24.41 -21.27
C PRO A 4 6.02 24.62 -21.07
N ALA A 5 5.23 24.22 -22.07
CA ALA A 5 3.78 24.25 -22.00
C ALA A 5 3.33 23.58 -20.71
N VAL A 6 2.76 24.37 -19.79
CA VAL A 6 2.07 23.86 -18.60
C VAL A 6 1.00 22.92 -19.14
N SER A 7 1.21 21.61 -18.98
CA SER A 7 0.26 20.61 -19.46
C SER A 7 -1.07 20.89 -18.80
N ALA A 8 -2.10 21.24 -19.60
CA ALA A 8 -3.43 21.57 -19.09
C ALA A 8 -3.91 20.45 -18.16
N GLN A 9 -4.16 20.79 -16.90
CA GLN A 9 -4.70 19.87 -15.91
C GLN A 9 -6.04 19.31 -16.42
N VAL A 10 -6.32 18.06 -16.11
CA VAL A 10 -7.51 17.36 -16.60
C VAL A 10 -8.57 17.23 -15.52
N THR A 11 -9.84 17.21 -15.94
CA THR A 11 -10.96 16.91 -15.02
C THR A 11 -11.21 15.40 -14.95
N PHE A 12 -11.80 14.95 -13.86
CA PHE A 12 -12.12 13.53 -13.62
C PHE A 12 -12.99 12.91 -14.73
N ARG A 13 -13.94 13.69 -15.27
CA ARG A 13 -14.88 13.24 -16.31
C ARG A 13 -14.28 13.24 -17.72
N SER A 14 -13.14 13.88 -17.94
CA SER A 14 -12.51 13.95 -19.25
C SER A 14 -12.03 12.58 -19.72
N SER A 15 -12.02 12.35 -21.04
CA SER A 15 -11.49 11.11 -21.61
C SER A 15 -10.03 10.88 -21.21
N ARG A 16 -9.21 11.94 -21.24
CA ARG A 16 -7.80 11.89 -20.84
C ARG A 16 -7.63 11.57 -19.36
N GLY A 17 -8.46 12.14 -18.47
CA GLY A 17 -8.47 11.84 -17.03
C GLY A 17 -8.76 10.37 -16.75
N ARG A 18 -9.75 9.77 -17.46
CA ARG A 18 -10.06 8.34 -17.33
C ARG A 18 -8.90 7.43 -17.74
N TRP A 19 -8.16 7.77 -18.81
CA TRP A 19 -6.99 7.00 -19.23
C TRP A 19 -5.82 7.11 -18.27
N ILE A 20 -5.56 8.31 -17.69
CA ILE A 20 -4.53 8.51 -16.66
C ILE A 20 -4.87 7.66 -15.44
N LEU A 21 -6.12 7.71 -15.00
CA LEU A 21 -6.59 6.92 -13.87
C LEU A 21 -6.45 5.41 -14.12
N LEU A 22 -6.85 4.95 -15.31
CA LEU A 22 -6.72 3.55 -15.71
C LEU A 22 -5.25 3.09 -15.70
N ALA A 23 -4.33 3.85 -16.29
CA ALA A 23 -2.90 3.52 -16.27
C ALA A 23 -2.35 3.41 -14.85
N SER A 24 -2.71 4.37 -13.98
CA SER A 24 -2.28 4.39 -12.57
C SER A 24 -2.85 3.21 -11.78
N ILE A 25 -4.14 2.88 -11.97
CA ILE A 25 -4.79 1.74 -11.30
C ILE A 25 -4.20 0.41 -11.76
N LEU A 26 -4.06 0.21 -13.07
CA LEU A 26 -3.50 -1.02 -13.62
C LEU A 26 -2.04 -1.21 -13.20
N GLY A 27 -1.22 -0.14 -13.20
CA GLY A 27 0.17 -0.22 -12.76
C GLY A 27 0.29 -0.56 -11.27
N SER A 28 -0.43 0.15 -10.40
CA SER A 28 -0.45 -0.19 -8.97
C SER A 28 -1.07 -1.55 -8.71
N GLY A 29 -2.08 -1.92 -9.52
CA GLY A 29 -2.74 -3.23 -9.48
C GLY A 29 -1.79 -4.37 -9.79
N LEU A 30 -0.87 -4.22 -10.76
CA LEU A 30 0.18 -5.20 -11.05
C LEU A 30 0.99 -5.55 -9.81
N ALA A 31 1.53 -4.53 -9.12
CA ALA A 31 2.30 -4.73 -7.90
C ALA A 31 1.45 -5.28 -6.75
N GLY A 32 0.20 -4.84 -6.65
CA GLY A 32 -0.76 -5.30 -5.63
C GLY A 32 -1.18 -6.76 -5.80
N ILE A 33 -1.53 -7.16 -7.02
CA ILE A 33 -1.87 -8.55 -7.38
C ILE A 33 -0.67 -9.45 -7.10
N ASP A 34 0.52 -9.08 -7.59
CA ASP A 34 1.75 -9.86 -7.43
C ASP A 34 2.08 -10.09 -5.95
N ALA A 35 1.97 -9.06 -5.12
CA ALA A 35 2.25 -9.16 -3.69
C ALA A 35 1.35 -10.16 -2.94
N THR A 36 0.15 -10.45 -3.46
CA THR A 36 -0.83 -11.32 -2.79
C THR A 36 -0.97 -12.69 -3.45
N VAL A 37 -0.84 -12.76 -4.78
CA VAL A 37 -0.97 -13.99 -5.56
C VAL A 37 0.11 -15.02 -5.20
N VAL A 38 1.33 -14.57 -4.91
CA VAL A 38 2.48 -15.43 -4.60
C VAL A 38 2.28 -16.20 -3.29
N ASN A 39 1.58 -15.65 -2.30
CA ASN A 39 1.29 -16.36 -1.05
C ASN A 39 0.56 -17.69 -1.28
N VAL A 40 -0.39 -17.70 -2.23
CA VAL A 40 -1.16 -18.92 -2.58
C VAL A 40 -0.29 -19.91 -3.37
N ALA A 41 0.74 -19.43 -4.08
CA ALA A 41 1.63 -20.25 -4.89
C ALA A 41 2.72 -20.97 -4.06
N LEU A 42 3.04 -20.50 -2.84
CA LEU A 42 4.14 -21.01 -2.03
C LEU A 42 4.18 -22.53 -1.86
N PRO A 43 3.07 -23.20 -1.47
CA PRO A 43 3.11 -24.65 -1.31
C PRO A 43 3.40 -25.39 -2.63
N SER A 44 2.95 -24.85 -3.76
CA SER A 44 3.22 -25.42 -5.08
C SER A 44 4.67 -25.20 -5.52
N ILE A 45 5.24 -24.02 -5.24
CA ILE A 45 6.66 -23.69 -5.45
C ILE A 45 7.54 -24.61 -4.60
N GLY A 46 7.20 -24.79 -3.32
CA GLY A 46 7.93 -25.65 -2.40
C GLY A 46 7.99 -27.09 -2.86
N ARG A 47 6.87 -27.64 -3.34
CA ARG A 47 6.80 -29.00 -3.90
C ARG A 47 7.57 -29.15 -5.21
N ASP A 48 7.49 -28.16 -6.10
CA ASP A 48 8.12 -28.23 -7.42
C ASP A 48 9.67 -28.19 -7.32
N PHE A 49 10.19 -27.37 -6.41
CA PHE A 49 11.64 -27.25 -6.20
C PHE A 49 12.20 -28.13 -5.08
N GLY A 50 11.36 -28.79 -4.28
CA GLY A 50 11.80 -29.62 -3.14
C GLY A 50 12.56 -28.81 -2.08
N VAL A 51 12.12 -27.58 -1.77
CA VAL A 51 12.84 -26.66 -0.87
C VAL A 51 12.12 -26.45 0.45
N GLY A 52 12.88 -26.10 1.49
CA GLY A 52 12.37 -25.81 2.83
C GLY A 52 11.67 -24.45 2.97
N PHE A 53 11.14 -24.23 4.17
CA PHE A 53 10.34 -23.05 4.51
C PHE A 53 11.12 -21.72 4.34
N ASP A 54 12.42 -21.73 4.62
CA ASP A 54 13.31 -20.58 4.46
C ASP A 54 13.32 -20.05 3.01
N SER A 55 13.32 -20.95 2.02
CA SER A 55 13.25 -20.57 0.60
C SER A 55 11.90 -19.98 0.23
N LEU A 56 10.82 -20.45 0.85
CA LEU A 56 9.48 -19.88 0.68
C LEU A 56 9.39 -18.47 1.28
N GLN A 57 10.00 -18.26 2.46
CA GLN A 57 10.12 -16.93 3.06
C GLN A 57 10.90 -15.98 2.12
N TRP A 58 12.05 -16.44 1.59
CA TRP A 58 12.85 -15.63 0.67
C TRP A 58 12.13 -15.29 -0.63
N THR A 59 11.26 -16.16 -1.14
CA THR A 59 10.44 -15.85 -2.32
C THR A 59 9.56 -14.62 -2.13
N ILE A 60 9.06 -14.37 -0.90
CA ILE A 60 8.27 -13.17 -0.58
C ILE A 60 9.16 -12.02 -0.12
N THR A 61 10.11 -12.31 0.78
CA THR A 61 10.89 -11.26 1.44
C THR A 61 11.85 -10.58 0.48
N ALA A 62 12.42 -11.27 -0.51
CA ALA A 62 13.31 -10.67 -1.50
C ALA A 62 12.63 -9.54 -2.31
N TYR A 63 11.40 -9.76 -2.75
CA TYR A 63 10.58 -8.74 -3.41
C TYR A 63 10.26 -7.58 -2.46
N THR A 64 9.74 -7.89 -1.27
CA THR A 64 9.32 -6.87 -0.31
C THR A 64 10.50 -6.05 0.20
N LEU A 65 11.66 -6.68 0.37
CA LEU A 65 12.90 -6.04 0.78
C LEU A 65 13.33 -4.93 -0.20
N THR A 66 13.50 -5.30 -1.47
CA THR A 66 13.95 -4.33 -2.49
C THR A 66 12.90 -3.26 -2.73
N LEU A 67 11.62 -3.63 -2.72
CA LEU A 67 10.50 -2.69 -2.81
C LEU A 67 10.50 -1.70 -1.63
N ALA A 68 10.59 -2.18 -0.39
CA ALA A 68 10.54 -1.32 0.81
C ALA A 68 11.75 -0.37 0.88
N SER A 69 12.93 -0.88 0.58
CA SER A 69 14.18 -0.10 0.64
C SER A 69 14.28 0.95 -0.46
N LEU A 70 13.69 0.72 -1.63
CA LEU A 70 13.87 1.58 -2.81
C LEU A 70 12.63 2.42 -3.16
N ILE A 71 11.51 2.28 -2.43
CA ILE A 71 10.26 2.98 -2.79
C ILE A 71 10.40 4.51 -2.72
N LEU A 72 11.13 5.04 -1.74
CA LEU A 72 11.40 6.47 -1.62
C LEU A 72 12.33 6.97 -2.73
N LEU A 73 13.35 6.17 -3.08
CA LEU A 73 14.23 6.45 -4.22
C LEU A 73 13.43 6.49 -5.53
N GLY A 74 12.50 5.53 -5.73
CA GLY A 74 11.63 5.49 -6.90
C GLY A 74 10.78 6.75 -7.04
N GLY A 75 10.27 7.29 -5.93
CA GLY A 75 9.56 8.57 -5.89
C GLY A 75 10.45 9.74 -6.31
N ALA A 76 11.62 9.87 -5.70
CA ALA A 76 12.60 10.92 -6.01
C ALA A 76 13.08 10.88 -7.47
N LEU A 77 13.30 9.67 -8.02
CA LEU A 77 13.63 9.49 -9.44
C LEU A 77 12.48 9.97 -10.34
N GLY A 78 11.23 9.67 -10.00
CA GLY A 78 10.05 10.13 -10.74
C GLY A 78 9.94 11.66 -10.78
N ASP A 79 10.13 12.30 -9.64
CA ASP A 79 10.08 13.77 -9.54
C ASP A 79 11.24 14.43 -10.32
N SER A 80 12.44 13.86 -10.31
CA SER A 80 13.62 14.40 -10.98
C SER A 80 13.65 14.15 -12.50
N PHE A 81 13.37 12.90 -12.93
CA PHE A 81 13.55 12.49 -14.34
C PHE A 81 12.24 12.41 -15.15
N GLY A 82 11.11 12.58 -14.49
CA GLY A 82 9.78 12.52 -15.09
C GLY A 82 8.96 11.31 -14.59
N ARG A 83 7.78 11.62 -14.08
CA ARG A 83 6.90 10.66 -13.39
C ARG A 83 6.43 9.56 -14.33
N ARG A 84 6.00 9.90 -15.54
CA ARG A 84 5.60 8.90 -16.54
C ARG A 84 6.77 8.04 -16.99
N ARG A 85 7.95 8.62 -17.24
CA ARG A 85 9.13 7.87 -17.71
C ARG A 85 9.57 6.83 -16.68
N ILE A 86 9.71 7.23 -15.43
CA ILE A 86 10.11 6.32 -14.35
C ILE A 86 9.04 5.27 -14.07
N PHE A 87 7.75 5.64 -14.12
CA PHE A 87 6.65 4.69 -14.01
C PHE A 87 6.70 3.63 -15.12
N VAL A 88 6.83 4.03 -16.39
CA VAL A 88 6.91 3.11 -17.54
C VAL A 88 8.15 2.22 -17.44
N LEU A 89 9.31 2.77 -17.08
CA LEU A 89 10.53 2.00 -16.83
C LEU A 89 10.30 0.96 -15.73
N GLY A 90 9.67 1.37 -14.63
CA GLY A 90 9.31 0.46 -13.52
C GLY A 90 8.39 -0.67 -13.96
N VAL A 91 7.37 -0.39 -14.78
CA VAL A 91 6.45 -1.41 -15.31
C VAL A 91 7.18 -2.39 -16.23
N ILE A 92 8.04 -1.90 -17.14
CA ILE A 92 8.83 -2.75 -18.05
C ILE A 92 9.80 -3.62 -17.24
N TRP A 93 10.53 -3.02 -16.30
CA TRP A 93 11.45 -3.74 -15.42
C TRP A 93 10.73 -4.82 -14.61
N PHE A 94 9.58 -4.47 -14.02
CA PHE A 94 8.73 -5.40 -13.27
C PHE A 94 8.29 -6.58 -14.14
N ALA A 95 7.86 -6.32 -15.37
CA ALA A 95 7.42 -7.36 -16.31
C ALA A 95 8.57 -8.30 -16.71
N VAL A 96 9.75 -7.76 -17.03
CA VAL A 96 10.94 -8.56 -17.36
C VAL A 96 11.35 -9.44 -16.17
N ALA A 97 11.42 -8.85 -14.97
CA ALA A 97 11.74 -9.61 -13.77
C ALA A 97 10.65 -10.67 -13.46
N SER A 98 9.38 -10.37 -13.73
CA SER A 98 8.29 -11.32 -13.58
C SER A 98 8.39 -12.50 -14.57
N LEU A 99 8.80 -12.25 -15.81
CA LEU A 99 9.12 -13.33 -16.77
C LEU A 99 10.25 -14.21 -16.24
N LEU A 100 11.30 -13.60 -15.67
CA LEU A 100 12.41 -14.38 -15.05
C LEU A 100 11.91 -15.21 -13.87
N CYS A 101 10.97 -14.70 -13.06
CA CYS A 101 10.32 -15.49 -12.00
C CYS A 101 9.57 -16.70 -12.56
N GLY A 102 8.77 -16.51 -13.60
CA GLY A 102 7.99 -17.59 -14.21
C GLY A 102 8.85 -18.65 -14.92
N LEU A 103 10.03 -18.27 -15.39
CA LEU A 103 10.99 -19.14 -16.08
C LEU A 103 12.10 -19.67 -15.15
N ALA A 104 12.05 -19.37 -13.85
CA ALA A 104 13.09 -19.73 -12.90
C ALA A 104 13.32 -21.25 -12.85
N PRO A 105 14.58 -21.72 -13.03
CA PRO A 105 14.92 -23.14 -13.01
C PRO A 105 15.15 -23.68 -11.59
N SER A 106 15.29 -22.79 -10.59
CA SER A 106 15.56 -23.15 -9.20
C SER A 106 14.97 -22.10 -8.25
N ALA A 107 14.80 -22.47 -6.98
CA ALA A 107 14.35 -21.55 -5.94
C ALA A 107 15.30 -20.34 -5.77
N GLY A 108 16.61 -20.53 -5.83
CA GLY A 108 17.59 -19.45 -5.77
C GLY A 108 17.45 -18.46 -6.93
N ALA A 109 17.24 -18.96 -8.16
CA ALA A 109 16.98 -18.12 -9.33
C ALA A 109 15.65 -17.35 -9.16
N LEU A 110 14.61 -18.00 -8.62
CA LEU A 110 13.33 -17.34 -8.32
C LEU A 110 13.52 -16.21 -7.30
N VAL A 111 14.24 -16.45 -6.20
CA VAL A 111 14.53 -15.44 -5.18
C VAL A 111 15.27 -14.24 -5.77
N GLY A 112 16.31 -14.48 -6.60
CA GLY A 112 17.03 -13.42 -7.30
C GLY A 112 16.12 -12.60 -8.24
N ALA A 113 15.28 -13.28 -9.02
CA ALA A 113 14.31 -12.64 -9.91
C ALA A 113 13.26 -11.84 -9.12
N ARG A 114 12.83 -12.31 -7.94
CA ARG A 114 11.94 -11.60 -7.01
C ARG A 114 12.58 -10.31 -6.49
N ALA A 115 13.87 -10.34 -6.14
CA ALA A 115 14.60 -9.14 -5.75
C ALA A 115 14.63 -8.10 -6.88
N LEU A 116 14.89 -8.53 -8.12
CA LEU A 116 14.82 -7.65 -9.30
C LEU A 116 13.41 -7.11 -9.53
N GLN A 117 12.39 -7.94 -9.34
CA GLN A 117 10.99 -7.53 -9.51
C GLN A 117 10.58 -6.46 -8.49
N GLY A 118 11.07 -6.52 -7.25
CA GLY A 118 10.84 -5.52 -6.23
C GLY A 118 11.43 -4.14 -6.57
N ILE A 119 12.55 -4.09 -7.32
CA ILE A 119 13.09 -2.83 -7.86
C ILE A 119 12.07 -2.20 -8.82
N GLY A 120 11.50 -2.98 -9.76
CA GLY A 120 10.45 -2.51 -10.65
C GLY A 120 9.24 -1.99 -9.88
N GLY A 121 8.81 -2.73 -8.85
CA GLY A 121 7.73 -2.34 -7.94
C GLY A 121 7.99 -0.99 -7.24
N ALA A 122 9.24 -0.75 -6.81
CA ALA A 122 9.65 0.49 -6.16
C ALA A 122 9.60 1.71 -7.10
N LEU A 123 9.89 1.51 -8.38
CA LEU A 123 9.82 2.57 -9.39
C LEU A 123 8.38 2.89 -9.80
N LEU A 124 7.51 1.88 -9.94
CA LEU A 124 6.15 2.09 -10.46
C LEU A 124 5.16 2.56 -9.38
N THR A 125 5.31 2.12 -8.12
CA THR A 125 4.29 2.35 -7.08
C THR A 125 4.11 3.84 -6.73
N PRO A 126 5.17 4.63 -6.39
CA PRO A 126 5.00 6.04 -6.08
C PRO A 126 4.61 6.85 -7.32
N GLY A 127 5.07 6.45 -8.51
CA GLY A 127 4.75 7.12 -9.78
C GLY A 127 3.25 7.15 -10.08
N SER A 128 2.51 6.10 -9.72
CA SER A 128 1.05 6.02 -9.93
C SER A 128 0.29 7.15 -9.23
N LEU A 129 0.55 7.37 -7.95
CA LEU A 129 -0.08 8.43 -7.17
C LEU A 129 0.40 9.81 -7.61
N ALA A 130 1.71 9.96 -7.86
CA ALA A 130 2.31 11.22 -8.30
C ALA A 130 1.75 11.69 -9.65
N MET A 131 1.50 10.78 -10.60
CA MET A 131 0.85 11.10 -11.88
C MET A 131 -0.58 11.63 -11.68
N ILE A 132 -1.36 11.03 -10.77
CA ILE A 132 -2.70 11.51 -10.45
C ILE A 132 -2.64 12.91 -9.85
N GLN A 133 -1.81 13.13 -8.85
CA GLN A 133 -1.68 14.44 -8.17
C GLN A 133 -1.25 15.56 -9.12
N ALA A 134 -0.36 15.27 -10.07
CA ALA A 134 0.15 16.24 -11.03
C ALA A 134 -0.81 16.53 -12.19
N SER A 135 -1.62 15.54 -12.60
CA SER A 135 -2.44 15.66 -13.81
C SER A 135 -3.83 16.22 -13.56
N PHE A 136 -4.43 15.97 -12.39
CA PHE A 136 -5.81 16.39 -12.12
C PHE A 136 -5.89 17.79 -11.52
N VAL A 137 -6.96 18.52 -11.87
CA VAL A 137 -7.30 19.79 -11.22
C VAL A 137 -7.49 19.60 -9.71
N PRO A 138 -7.17 20.59 -8.86
CA PRO A 138 -7.24 20.46 -7.39
C PRO A 138 -8.56 19.90 -6.87
N GLU A 139 -9.69 20.31 -7.46
CA GLU A 139 -11.05 19.95 -7.09
C GLU A 139 -11.33 18.44 -7.30
N ASP A 140 -10.73 17.85 -8.33
CA ASP A 140 -10.94 16.43 -8.71
C ASP A 140 -9.87 15.49 -8.15
N ARG A 141 -8.78 16.00 -7.56
CA ARG A 141 -7.65 15.17 -7.04
C ARG A 141 -8.11 14.17 -5.99
N ALA A 142 -8.87 14.63 -5.02
CA ALA A 142 -9.36 13.75 -3.94
C ALA A 142 -10.21 12.61 -4.49
N ARG A 143 -11.07 12.90 -5.47
CA ARG A 143 -11.90 11.91 -6.15
C ARG A 143 -11.08 10.90 -6.97
N ALA A 144 -10.08 11.37 -7.71
CA ALA A 144 -9.20 10.52 -8.50
C ALA A 144 -8.35 9.59 -7.61
N ILE A 145 -7.80 10.12 -6.50
CA ILE A 145 -7.05 9.33 -5.51
C ILE A 145 -7.97 8.30 -4.85
N GLY A 146 -9.19 8.67 -4.51
CA GLY A 146 -10.18 7.74 -3.94
C GLY A 146 -10.51 6.58 -4.90
N ALA A 147 -10.74 6.87 -6.18
CA ALA A 147 -10.99 5.86 -7.19
C ALA A 147 -9.77 4.96 -7.43
N TRP A 148 -8.56 5.53 -7.50
CA TRP A 148 -7.31 4.78 -7.63
C TRP A 148 -7.07 3.85 -6.43
N SER A 149 -7.24 4.35 -5.21
CA SER A 149 -7.06 3.56 -3.98
C SER A 149 -8.10 2.44 -3.85
N GLY A 150 -9.38 2.74 -4.15
CA GLY A 150 -10.46 1.75 -4.10
C GLY A 150 -10.27 0.63 -5.13
N LEU A 151 -10.05 0.97 -6.39
CA LEU A 151 -9.86 -0.02 -7.47
C LEU A 151 -8.52 -0.75 -7.35
N GLY A 152 -7.46 -0.08 -6.87
CA GLY A 152 -6.19 -0.72 -6.52
C GLY A 152 -6.34 -1.74 -5.38
N GLY A 153 -7.15 -1.42 -4.38
CA GLY A 153 -7.51 -2.36 -3.31
C GLY A 153 -8.26 -3.59 -3.83
N VAL A 154 -9.23 -3.40 -4.75
CA VAL A 154 -9.95 -4.50 -5.41
C VAL A 154 -8.99 -5.38 -6.22
N ALA A 155 -8.07 -4.78 -6.99
CA ALA A 155 -7.07 -5.52 -7.75
C ALA A 155 -6.20 -6.39 -6.84
N THR A 156 -5.67 -5.82 -5.74
CA THR A 156 -4.87 -6.54 -4.74
C THR A 156 -5.64 -7.72 -4.15
N ALA A 157 -6.92 -7.54 -3.90
CA ALA A 157 -7.78 -8.54 -3.26
C ALA A 157 -8.22 -9.67 -4.21
N ILE A 158 -8.26 -9.42 -5.52
CA ILE A 158 -8.49 -10.45 -6.54
C ILE A 158 -7.25 -11.36 -6.69
N GLY A 159 -6.07 -10.88 -6.29
CA GLY A 159 -4.81 -11.62 -6.43
C GLY A 159 -4.84 -13.07 -5.95
N PRO A 160 -5.22 -13.36 -4.70
CA PRO A 160 -5.26 -14.73 -4.19
C PRO A 160 -6.22 -15.65 -4.97
N PHE A 161 -7.39 -15.14 -5.38
CA PHE A 161 -8.32 -15.88 -6.22
C PHE A 161 -7.72 -16.19 -7.60
N LEU A 162 -7.16 -15.16 -8.26
CA LEU A 162 -6.50 -15.31 -9.57
C LEU A 162 -5.33 -16.31 -9.48
N GLY A 163 -4.53 -16.22 -8.41
CA GLY A 163 -3.44 -17.15 -8.16
C GLY A 163 -3.92 -18.59 -7.99
N GLY A 164 -4.91 -18.79 -7.16
CA GLY A 164 -5.50 -20.12 -6.94
C GLY A 164 -6.05 -20.73 -8.22
N TRP A 165 -6.72 -19.91 -9.06
CA TRP A 165 -7.22 -20.35 -10.36
C TRP A 165 -6.09 -20.71 -11.34
N LEU A 166 -5.08 -19.86 -11.48
CA LEU A 166 -3.94 -20.12 -12.38
C LEU A 166 -3.14 -21.36 -11.97
N ILE A 167 -2.95 -21.57 -10.66
CA ILE A 167 -2.25 -22.75 -10.13
C ILE A 167 -3.04 -24.03 -10.41
N GLY A 168 -4.35 -24.00 -10.20
CA GLY A 168 -5.22 -25.14 -10.45
C GLY A 168 -5.41 -25.47 -11.93
N PHE A 169 -5.43 -24.44 -12.79
CA PHE A 169 -5.65 -24.60 -14.24
C PHE A 169 -4.37 -24.99 -15.01
N ALA A 170 -3.22 -24.44 -14.62
CA ALA A 170 -1.97 -24.62 -15.38
C ALA A 170 -0.76 -24.89 -14.46
N SER A 171 -0.17 -23.85 -13.87
CA SER A 171 1.03 -23.96 -13.04
C SER A 171 1.20 -22.69 -12.20
N TRP A 172 1.93 -22.80 -11.08
CA TRP A 172 2.33 -21.64 -10.30
C TRP A 172 3.15 -20.62 -11.11
N ARG A 173 3.84 -21.02 -12.16
CA ARG A 173 4.62 -20.15 -13.05
C ARG A 173 3.75 -19.06 -13.71
N TRP A 174 2.50 -19.38 -14.02
CA TRP A 174 1.56 -18.44 -14.64
C TRP A 174 1.19 -17.26 -13.74
N VAL A 175 1.35 -17.42 -12.43
CA VAL A 175 1.19 -16.33 -11.45
C VAL A 175 2.12 -15.15 -11.78
N PHE A 176 3.30 -15.44 -12.30
CA PHE A 176 4.27 -14.44 -12.74
C PHE A 176 4.10 -14.06 -14.22
N LEU A 177 3.89 -15.04 -15.08
CA LEU A 177 3.81 -14.81 -16.54
C LEU A 177 2.64 -13.91 -16.94
N ILE A 178 1.53 -13.91 -16.18
CA ILE A 178 0.35 -13.06 -16.44
C ILE A 178 0.66 -11.57 -16.32
N ASN A 179 1.70 -11.19 -15.59
CA ASN A 179 2.10 -9.79 -15.45
C ASN A 179 2.63 -9.20 -16.76
N ALA A 180 3.20 -10.01 -17.66
CA ALA A 180 3.77 -9.52 -18.91
C ALA A 180 2.70 -8.92 -19.86
N PRO A 181 1.60 -9.60 -20.23
CA PRO A 181 0.56 -9.00 -21.06
C PRO A 181 -0.11 -7.79 -20.38
N LEU A 182 -0.31 -7.83 -19.06
CA LEU A 182 -0.86 -6.68 -18.33
C LEU A 182 0.08 -5.47 -18.40
N ALA A 183 1.39 -5.70 -18.23
CA ALA A 183 2.39 -4.63 -18.33
C ALA A 183 2.42 -4.00 -19.73
N VAL A 184 2.30 -4.79 -20.80
CA VAL A 184 2.20 -4.26 -22.17
C VAL A 184 1.02 -3.29 -22.28
N VAL A 185 -0.15 -3.68 -21.78
CA VAL A 185 -1.34 -2.80 -21.78
C VAL A 185 -1.07 -1.52 -20.99
N VAL A 186 -0.48 -1.62 -19.78
CA VAL A 186 -0.16 -0.46 -18.93
C VAL A 186 0.81 0.49 -19.65
N VAL A 187 1.87 -0.04 -20.25
CA VAL A 187 2.88 0.75 -20.98
C VAL A 187 2.25 1.48 -22.17
N LEU A 188 1.45 0.79 -22.98
CA LEU A 188 0.77 1.38 -24.14
C LEU A 188 -0.19 2.50 -23.73
N VAL A 189 -0.99 2.28 -22.70
CA VAL A 189 -1.92 3.28 -22.17
C VAL A 189 -1.15 4.47 -21.58
N ALA A 190 -0.12 4.21 -20.79
CA ALA A 190 0.68 5.27 -20.18
C ALA A 190 1.41 6.13 -21.21
N GLN A 191 2.05 5.51 -22.20
CA GLN A 191 2.77 6.24 -23.25
C GLN A 191 1.84 7.10 -24.13
N ARG A 192 0.62 6.61 -24.41
CA ARG A 192 -0.30 7.27 -25.33
C ARG A 192 -1.14 8.36 -24.68
N HIS A 193 -1.48 8.25 -23.39
CA HIS A 193 -2.48 9.11 -22.77
C HIS A 193 -1.97 9.90 -21.56
N VAL A 194 -0.91 9.45 -20.87
CA VAL A 194 -0.40 10.14 -19.69
C VAL A 194 0.59 11.23 -20.11
N PRO A 195 0.41 12.50 -19.70
CA PRO A 195 1.39 13.55 -19.94
C PRO A 195 2.65 13.33 -19.12
N GLU A 196 3.79 13.77 -19.63
CA GLU A 196 5.00 13.83 -18.81
C GLU A 196 4.90 14.99 -17.83
N THR A 197 5.18 14.70 -16.57
CA THR A 197 5.21 15.71 -15.51
C THR A 197 6.48 15.54 -14.67
N ARG A 198 7.04 16.67 -14.22
CA ARG A 198 8.21 16.72 -13.33
C ARG A 198 7.92 17.73 -12.25
N ASP A 199 8.63 17.64 -11.15
CA ASP A 199 8.65 18.69 -10.14
C ASP A 199 9.72 19.72 -10.55
N PRO A 200 9.34 20.99 -10.84
CA PRO A 200 10.30 22.03 -11.18
C PRO A 200 11.28 22.36 -10.03
N ALA A 201 10.84 22.15 -8.79
CA ALA A 201 11.64 22.37 -7.57
C ALA A 201 12.40 21.12 -7.14
N GLY A 202 12.17 19.98 -7.79
CA GLY A 202 12.80 18.71 -7.48
C GLY A 202 14.32 18.81 -7.56
N SER A 203 15.01 18.59 -6.43
CA SER A 203 16.47 18.56 -6.42
C SER A 203 16.93 17.35 -7.23
N HIS A 204 17.85 17.57 -8.20
CA HIS A 204 18.46 16.49 -8.99
C HIS A 204 19.41 15.59 -8.17
N ARG A 205 19.49 15.79 -6.86
CA ARG A 205 20.36 15.04 -5.95
C ARG A 205 19.61 13.87 -5.37
N ILE A 206 19.94 12.69 -5.86
CA ILE A 206 19.38 11.42 -5.44
C ILE A 206 20.19 10.92 -4.25
N ASP A 207 19.52 10.53 -3.17
CA ASP A 207 20.16 9.92 -2.00
C ASP A 207 20.44 8.42 -2.24
N VAL A 208 21.50 8.16 -3.00
CA VAL A 208 21.97 6.78 -3.27
C VAL A 208 22.54 6.15 -1.98
N LEU A 209 23.13 6.96 -1.09
CA LEU A 209 23.70 6.47 0.16
C LEU A 209 22.59 5.95 1.09
N GLY A 210 21.54 6.76 1.31
CA GLY A 210 20.39 6.34 2.11
C GLY A 210 19.72 5.09 1.55
N ALA A 211 19.50 5.03 0.23
CA ALA A 211 18.95 3.84 -0.43
C ALA A 211 19.84 2.60 -0.21
N GLY A 212 21.16 2.72 -0.39
CA GLY A 212 22.11 1.63 -0.16
C GLY A 212 22.13 1.15 1.29
N LEU A 213 22.14 2.06 2.25
CA LEU A 213 22.08 1.75 3.67
C LEU A 213 20.75 1.10 4.07
N GLY A 214 19.63 1.52 3.46
CA GLY A 214 18.32 0.89 3.64
C GLY A 214 18.29 -0.57 3.14
N VAL A 215 18.84 -0.82 1.94
CA VAL A 215 18.94 -2.20 1.38
C VAL A 215 19.83 -3.08 2.25
N LEU A 216 21.02 -2.60 2.61
CA LEU A 216 21.97 -3.35 3.46
C LEU A 216 21.40 -3.59 4.85
N GLY A 217 20.74 -2.56 5.41
CA GLY A 217 20.15 -2.61 6.74
C GLY A 217 19.01 -3.62 6.86
N LEU A 218 17.98 -3.45 6.03
CA LEU A 218 16.84 -4.37 6.02
C LEU A 218 17.24 -5.76 5.51
N GLY A 219 18.14 -5.83 4.51
CA GLY A 219 18.62 -7.08 3.94
C GLY A 219 19.44 -7.90 4.93
N GLY A 220 20.42 -7.29 5.58
CA GLY A 220 21.26 -7.95 6.58
C GLY A 220 20.46 -8.43 7.78
N LEU A 221 19.54 -7.60 8.28
CA LEU A 221 18.66 -7.97 9.39
C LEU A 221 17.72 -9.12 9.00
N THR A 222 17.08 -9.04 7.82
CA THR A 222 16.18 -10.09 7.31
C THR A 222 16.92 -11.41 7.12
N TYR A 223 18.12 -11.37 6.54
CA TYR A 223 18.94 -12.56 6.36
C TYR A 223 19.30 -13.21 7.70
N ALA A 224 19.79 -12.41 8.66
CA ALA A 224 20.16 -12.92 9.97
C ALA A 224 18.97 -13.58 10.69
N ILE A 225 17.78 -12.98 10.62
CA ILE A 225 16.56 -13.53 11.24
C ILE A 225 16.13 -14.84 10.59
N ILE A 226 16.13 -14.94 9.25
CA ILE A 226 15.70 -16.15 8.53
C ILE A 226 16.73 -17.28 8.68
N ALA A 227 18.02 -16.95 8.66
CA ALA A 227 19.10 -17.92 8.71
C ALA A 227 19.41 -18.42 10.14
N ALA A 228 19.16 -17.60 11.16
CA ALA A 228 19.52 -17.94 12.54
C ALA A 228 19.01 -19.30 13.04
N PRO A 229 17.77 -19.72 12.77
CA PRO A 229 17.26 -21.02 13.25
C PRO A 229 17.91 -22.22 12.58
N SER A 230 18.43 -22.06 11.35
CA SER A 230 19.02 -23.13 10.55
C SER A 230 20.55 -23.26 10.72
N HIS A 231 21.16 -22.37 11.52
CA HIS A 231 22.61 -22.32 11.72
C HIS A 231 22.95 -22.40 13.22
N PRO A 232 24.12 -22.98 13.58
CA PRO A 232 24.59 -22.95 14.95
C PRO A 232 24.72 -21.53 15.49
N ILE A 233 24.47 -21.33 16.80
CA ILE A 233 24.61 -20.03 17.49
C ILE A 233 26.02 -19.45 17.30
N SER A 234 27.03 -20.29 17.08
CA SER A 234 28.42 -19.91 16.80
C SER A 234 28.68 -19.45 15.35
N SER A 235 27.67 -19.43 14.48
CA SER A 235 27.85 -19.04 13.08
C SER A 235 28.17 -17.54 12.96
N ALA A 236 29.45 -17.22 12.80
CA ALA A 236 29.92 -15.85 12.65
C ALA A 236 29.25 -15.14 11.46
N GLY A 237 28.92 -15.86 10.39
CA GLY A 237 28.28 -15.28 9.20
C GLY A 237 26.91 -14.70 9.50
N VAL A 238 26.07 -15.38 10.29
CA VAL A 238 24.71 -14.91 10.65
C VAL A 238 24.80 -13.68 11.55
N TRP A 239 25.68 -13.70 12.56
CA TRP A 239 25.85 -12.56 13.47
C TRP A 239 26.46 -11.35 12.78
N LEU A 240 27.43 -11.57 11.88
CA LEU A 240 28.05 -10.48 11.14
C LEU A 240 27.06 -9.81 10.19
N THR A 241 26.24 -10.57 9.49
CA THR A 241 25.20 -10.00 8.61
C THR A 241 24.13 -9.26 9.41
N GLY A 242 23.73 -9.76 10.57
CA GLY A 242 22.83 -9.05 11.49
C GLY A 242 23.44 -7.74 12.01
N LEU A 243 24.71 -7.77 12.41
CA LEU A 243 25.44 -6.58 12.85
C LEU A 243 25.57 -5.54 11.74
N VAL A 244 25.94 -5.96 10.53
CA VAL A 244 25.97 -5.09 9.33
C VAL A 244 24.59 -4.49 9.10
N GLY A 245 23.53 -5.28 9.24
CA GLY A 245 22.16 -4.82 9.13
C GLY A 245 21.84 -3.69 10.11
N VAL A 246 22.11 -3.91 11.40
CA VAL A 246 21.87 -2.90 12.45
C VAL A 246 22.72 -1.65 12.24
N VAL A 247 24.03 -1.81 11.97
CA VAL A 247 24.94 -0.68 11.72
C VAL A 247 24.49 0.13 10.51
N SER A 248 24.03 -0.53 9.45
CA SER A 248 23.50 0.16 8.25
C SER A 248 22.22 0.92 8.53
N LEU A 249 21.28 0.39 9.34
CA LEU A 249 20.07 1.12 9.75
C LEU A 249 20.37 2.33 10.63
N VAL A 250 21.32 2.19 11.55
CA VAL A 250 21.81 3.32 12.36
C VAL A 250 22.49 4.35 11.45
N GLY A 251 23.35 3.88 10.53
CA GLY A 251 24.00 4.72 9.51
C GLY A 251 23.01 5.45 8.62
N PHE A 252 21.92 4.79 8.20
CA PHE A 252 20.79 5.40 7.49
C PHE A 252 20.21 6.57 8.30
N GLY A 253 19.85 6.36 9.57
CA GLY A 253 19.31 7.43 10.42
C GLY A 253 20.28 8.58 10.63
N VAL A 254 21.60 8.31 10.70
CA VAL A 254 22.64 9.36 10.80
C VAL A 254 22.80 10.10 9.47
N ALA A 255 22.79 9.38 8.33
CA ALA A 255 22.88 9.99 7.00
C ALA A 255 21.70 10.93 6.74
N GLU A 256 20.46 10.47 7.00
CA GLU A 256 19.23 11.26 6.85
C GLU A 256 19.23 12.54 7.71
N ARG A 257 19.88 12.53 8.89
CA ARG A 257 20.05 13.73 9.73
C ARG A 257 21.07 14.72 9.21
N ARG A 258 22.09 14.24 8.49
CA ARG A 258 23.24 15.07 8.06
C ARG A 258 23.14 15.55 6.63
N GLN A 259 22.31 14.92 5.81
CA GLN A 259 22.15 15.29 4.40
C GLN A 259 21.32 16.56 4.26
N GLN A 260 21.67 17.38 3.27
CA GLN A 260 20.92 18.59 2.91
C GLN A 260 19.58 18.27 2.21
N HIS A 261 19.51 17.13 1.54
CA HIS A 261 18.33 16.66 0.81
C HIS A 261 18.05 15.19 1.15
N PRO A 262 17.55 14.90 2.36
CA PRO A 262 17.26 13.55 2.80
C PRO A 262 16.04 13.00 2.05
N MET A 263 16.02 11.67 1.78
CA MET A 263 14.82 10.99 1.24
C MET A 263 13.69 10.94 2.27
N MET A 264 14.05 10.85 3.55
CA MET A 264 13.14 10.80 4.68
C MET A 264 13.51 11.89 5.69
N PRO A 265 12.97 13.11 5.57
CA PRO A 265 13.25 14.17 6.54
C PRO A 265 12.83 13.73 7.94
N LEU A 266 13.78 13.46 8.83
CA LEU A 266 13.46 12.97 10.18
C LEU A 266 12.67 13.99 11.03
N THR A 267 12.63 15.25 10.60
CA THR A 267 11.82 16.31 11.21
C THR A 267 10.32 16.01 11.18
N ILE A 268 9.83 15.21 10.22
CA ILE A 268 8.40 14.80 10.19
C ILE A 268 8.02 13.96 11.41
N PHE A 269 8.96 13.23 12.01
CA PHE A 269 8.74 12.45 13.23
C PHE A 269 8.70 13.30 14.51
N SER A 270 8.97 14.61 14.43
CA SER A 270 8.73 15.53 15.55
C SER A 270 7.23 15.70 15.84
N SER A 271 6.37 15.46 14.84
CA SER A 271 4.93 15.33 15.06
C SER A 271 4.62 14.04 15.83
N ALA A 272 4.17 14.18 17.07
CA ALA A 272 3.78 13.04 17.90
C ALA A 272 2.66 12.20 17.26
N GLN A 273 1.73 12.87 16.54
CA GLN A 273 0.65 12.19 15.84
C GLN A 273 1.15 11.37 14.65
N PHE A 274 2.08 11.91 13.86
CA PHE A 274 2.70 11.20 12.76
C PHE A 274 3.47 9.97 13.24
N SER A 275 4.29 10.14 14.27
CA SER A 275 5.08 9.07 14.88
C SER A 275 4.19 7.98 15.48
N ALA A 276 3.13 8.35 16.20
CA ALA A 276 2.17 7.41 16.76
C ALA A 276 1.41 6.64 15.67
N ALA A 277 0.92 7.32 14.64
CA ALA A 277 0.23 6.67 13.53
C ALA A 277 1.13 5.69 12.77
N ASN A 278 2.42 6.03 12.55
CA ASN A 278 3.38 5.12 11.94
C ASN A 278 3.73 3.93 12.86
N ALA A 279 3.79 4.11 14.16
CA ALA A 279 3.98 3.01 15.10
C ALA A 279 2.76 2.05 15.12
N VAL A 280 1.54 2.58 15.05
CA VAL A 280 0.32 1.77 14.84
C VAL A 280 0.39 1.04 13.51
N THR A 281 0.80 1.71 12.42
CA THR A 281 1.01 1.10 11.10
C THR A 281 1.98 -0.07 11.20
N PHE A 282 3.12 0.11 11.87
CA PHE A 282 4.14 -0.93 12.03
C PHE A 282 3.58 -2.19 12.72
N LEU A 283 2.88 -2.02 13.85
CA LEU A 283 2.31 -3.14 14.61
C LEU A 283 1.23 -3.87 13.81
N VAL A 284 0.33 -3.13 13.17
CA VAL A 284 -0.79 -3.66 12.40
C VAL A 284 -0.31 -4.40 11.15
N TYR A 285 0.54 -3.78 10.34
CA TYR A 285 1.04 -4.41 9.11
C TYR A 285 2.04 -5.52 9.39
N GLY A 286 2.75 -5.46 10.53
CA GLY A 286 3.54 -6.58 11.02
C GLY A 286 2.66 -7.79 11.34
N ALA A 287 1.57 -7.62 12.07
CA ALA A 287 0.63 -8.69 12.36
C ALA A 287 0.04 -9.29 11.06
N PHE A 288 -0.40 -8.45 10.13
CA PHE A 288 -1.01 -8.92 8.89
C PHE A 288 -0.02 -9.59 7.93
N GLY A 289 1.21 -9.07 7.81
CA GLY A 289 2.25 -9.69 6.99
C GLY A 289 2.50 -11.14 7.42
N GLY A 290 2.66 -11.37 8.71
CA GLY A 290 2.84 -12.71 9.27
C GLY A 290 1.63 -13.62 9.08
N VAL A 291 0.43 -13.12 9.41
CA VAL A 291 -0.81 -13.91 9.31
C VAL A 291 -1.11 -14.31 7.88
N PHE A 292 -1.11 -13.39 6.93
CA PHE A 292 -1.47 -13.72 5.53
C PHE A 292 -0.47 -14.67 4.88
N PHE A 293 0.81 -14.57 5.24
CA PHE A 293 1.83 -15.53 4.82
C PHE A 293 1.51 -16.94 5.35
N LEU A 294 1.31 -17.08 6.65
CA LEU A 294 1.08 -18.38 7.29
C LEU A 294 -0.30 -18.96 6.99
N LEU A 295 -1.34 -18.13 6.84
CA LEU A 295 -2.70 -18.57 6.55
C LEU A 295 -2.80 -19.29 5.20
N ALA A 296 -2.11 -18.80 4.17
CA ALA A 296 -2.11 -19.43 2.86
C ALA A 296 -1.54 -20.86 2.91
N VAL A 297 -0.49 -21.06 3.72
CA VAL A 297 0.11 -22.38 3.95
C VAL A 297 -0.79 -23.23 4.84
N GLN A 298 -1.35 -22.68 5.93
CA GLN A 298 -2.28 -23.36 6.84
C GLN A 298 -3.47 -23.98 6.11
N LEU A 299 -4.10 -23.20 5.22
CA LEU A 299 -5.27 -23.64 4.47
C LEU A 299 -4.94 -24.78 3.49
N GLN A 300 -3.76 -24.73 2.84
CA GLN A 300 -3.41 -25.72 1.82
C GLN A 300 -2.76 -26.98 2.44
N VAL A 301 -1.84 -26.80 3.40
CA VAL A 301 -1.05 -27.92 3.94
C VAL A 301 -1.78 -28.62 5.09
N VAL A 302 -2.40 -27.85 6.00
CA VAL A 302 -3.06 -28.43 7.19
C VAL A 302 -4.53 -28.74 6.94
N ALA A 303 -5.27 -27.79 6.39
CA ALA A 303 -6.70 -27.96 6.15
C ALA A 303 -7.01 -28.68 4.82
N GLY A 304 -5.99 -28.92 3.97
CA GLY A 304 -6.14 -29.68 2.72
C GLY A 304 -6.92 -28.94 1.63
N PHE A 305 -7.04 -27.62 1.71
CA PHE A 305 -7.74 -26.84 0.69
C PHE A 305 -6.94 -26.80 -0.60
N SER A 306 -7.63 -26.83 -1.74
CA SER A 306 -6.99 -26.54 -3.03
C SER A 306 -6.48 -25.09 -3.05
N ALA A 307 -5.53 -24.80 -3.93
CA ALA A 307 -5.02 -23.43 -4.11
C ALA A 307 -6.14 -22.43 -4.42
N LEU A 308 -7.14 -22.85 -5.24
CA LEU A 308 -8.31 -22.03 -5.53
C LEU A 308 -9.17 -21.78 -4.28
N ALA A 309 -9.45 -22.80 -3.48
CA ALA A 309 -10.22 -22.64 -2.24
C ALA A 309 -9.49 -21.76 -1.22
N ALA A 310 -8.17 -21.90 -1.09
CA ALA A 310 -7.36 -21.05 -0.24
C ALA A 310 -7.30 -19.60 -0.75
N GLY A 311 -7.25 -19.40 -2.07
CA GLY A 311 -7.31 -18.07 -2.69
C GLY A 311 -8.66 -17.38 -2.50
N THR A 312 -9.76 -18.12 -2.59
CA THR A 312 -11.12 -17.59 -2.34
C THR A 312 -11.37 -17.27 -0.88
N ALA A 313 -10.61 -17.86 0.04
CA ALA A 313 -10.79 -17.69 1.48
C ALA A 313 -10.69 -16.23 1.94
N LEU A 314 -9.92 -15.40 1.25
CA LEU A 314 -9.74 -13.98 1.57
C LEU A 314 -10.74 -13.03 0.88
N LEU A 315 -11.53 -13.51 -0.08
CA LEU A 315 -12.51 -12.66 -0.79
C LEU A 315 -13.53 -11.98 0.14
N PRO A 316 -14.02 -12.60 1.24
CA PRO A 316 -14.94 -11.92 2.16
C PRO A 316 -14.35 -10.64 2.77
N ILE A 317 -13.03 -10.59 3.05
CA ILE A 317 -12.34 -9.34 3.50
C ILE A 317 -12.55 -8.25 2.46
N THR A 318 -12.33 -8.58 1.19
CA THR A 318 -12.45 -7.63 0.07
C THR A 318 -13.85 -7.05 -0.02
N VAL A 319 -14.86 -7.91 0.05
CA VAL A 319 -16.26 -7.49 -0.01
C VAL A 319 -16.59 -6.55 1.16
N VAL A 320 -16.18 -6.92 2.37
CA VAL A 320 -16.38 -6.08 3.57
C VAL A 320 -15.66 -4.74 3.45
N MET A 321 -14.39 -4.77 3.01
CA MET A 321 -13.59 -3.54 2.80
C MET A 321 -14.23 -2.63 1.76
N LEU A 322 -14.66 -3.18 0.63
CA LEU A 322 -15.30 -2.41 -0.45
C LEU A 322 -16.59 -1.73 0.02
N LEU A 323 -17.40 -2.43 0.81
CA LEU A 323 -18.70 -1.92 1.29
C LEU A 323 -18.58 -0.95 2.47
N LEU A 324 -17.59 -1.14 3.36
CA LEU A 324 -17.55 -0.47 4.65
C LEU A 324 -16.37 0.47 4.86
N SER A 325 -15.27 0.38 4.10
CA SER A 325 -14.07 1.22 4.32
C SER A 325 -14.38 2.73 4.22
N ALA A 326 -15.19 3.12 3.24
CA ALA A 326 -15.62 4.51 3.10
C ALA A 326 -16.45 5.00 4.32
N ARG A 327 -17.32 4.13 4.87
CA ARG A 327 -18.10 4.44 6.08
C ARG A 327 -17.19 4.54 7.31
N GLY A 328 -16.15 3.69 7.40
CA GLY A 328 -15.12 3.77 8.45
C GLY A 328 -14.39 5.12 8.43
N GLY A 329 -14.02 5.60 7.23
CA GLY A 329 -13.43 6.93 7.05
C GLY A 329 -14.37 8.07 7.46
N GLN A 330 -15.64 8.01 7.04
CA GLN A 330 -16.66 9.01 7.43
C GLN A 330 -16.94 9.00 8.94
N LEU A 331 -16.95 7.83 9.56
CA LEU A 331 -17.11 7.70 11.01
C LEU A 331 -15.97 8.41 11.73
N ALA A 332 -14.72 8.20 11.29
CA ALA A 332 -13.56 8.85 11.88
C ALA A 332 -13.60 10.40 11.73
N GLN A 333 -14.15 10.91 10.63
CA GLN A 333 -14.37 12.35 10.47
C GLN A 333 -15.40 12.90 11.46
N ARG A 334 -16.43 12.12 11.82
CA ARG A 334 -17.50 12.54 12.74
C ARG A 334 -17.13 12.45 14.21
N ILE A 335 -16.52 11.34 14.64
CA ILE A 335 -16.24 11.04 16.04
C ILE A 335 -14.75 11.11 16.40
N GLY A 336 -13.90 11.48 15.42
CA GLY A 336 -12.45 11.48 15.53
C GLY A 336 -11.83 10.13 15.20
N PRO A 337 -10.52 10.12 14.88
CA PRO A 337 -9.81 8.91 14.45
C PRO A 337 -9.46 7.94 15.60
N ARG A 338 -9.37 8.44 16.84
CA ARG A 338 -8.93 7.68 18.01
C ARG A 338 -9.74 6.40 18.23
N LEU A 339 -11.07 6.51 18.22
CA LEU A 339 -11.96 5.39 18.50
C LEU A 339 -11.90 4.31 17.38
N PRO A 340 -12.04 4.64 16.09
CA PRO A 340 -11.89 3.67 15.01
C PRO A 340 -10.51 2.99 14.98
N MET A 341 -9.44 3.75 15.20
CA MET A 341 -8.06 3.24 15.22
C MET A 341 -7.76 2.37 16.45
N SER A 342 -8.54 2.48 17.52
CA SER A 342 -8.45 1.61 18.70
C SER A 342 -9.30 0.36 18.56
N LEU A 343 -10.56 0.50 18.14
CA LEU A 343 -11.49 -0.63 18.00
C LEU A 343 -11.17 -1.51 16.79
N GLY A 344 -10.70 -0.92 15.68
CA GLY A 344 -10.36 -1.68 14.48
C GLY A 344 -9.37 -2.82 14.73
N PRO A 345 -8.20 -2.56 15.35
CA PRO A 345 -7.24 -3.61 15.69
C PRO A 345 -7.79 -4.63 16.68
N LEU A 346 -8.64 -4.26 17.64
CA LEU A 346 -9.28 -5.20 18.57
C LEU A 346 -10.25 -6.15 17.85
N ILE A 347 -11.04 -5.63 16.91
CA ILE A 347 -11.91 -6.46 16.07
C ILE A 347 -11.06 -7.39 15.20
N CYS A 348 -9.95 -6.89 14.63
CA CYS A 348 -9.01 -7.73 13.90
C CYS A 348 -8.43 -8.84 14.80
N ALA A 349 -8.04 -8.51 16.02
CA ALA A 349 -7.55 -9.49 17.01
C ALA A 349 -8.59 -10.56 17.31
N ALA A 350 -9.86 -10.19 17.48
CA ALA A 350 -10.96 -11.14 17.62
C ALA A 350 -11.11 -12.06 16.40
N GLY A 351 -10.99 -11.50 15.17
CA GLY A 351 -10.95 -12.28 13.94
C GLY A 351 -9.80 -13.29 13.93
N LEU A 352 -8.60 -12.88 14.36
CA LEU A 352 -7.45 -13.78 14.46
C LEU A 352 -7.66 -14.88 15.51
N LEU A 353 -8.24 -14.56 16.67
CA LEU A 353 -8.57 -15.58 17.68
C LEU A 353 -9.54 -16.62 17.14
N LEU A 354 -10.52 -16.22 16.34
CA LEU A 354 -11.42 -17.16 15.67
C LEU A 354 -10.68 -18.06 14.66
N MET A 355 -9.57 -17.60 14.04
CA MET A 355 -8.74 -18.42 13.14
C MET A 355 -8.05 -19.60 13.84
N LEU A 356 -7.95 -19.62 15.18
CA LEU A 356 -7.46 -20.77 15.94
C LEU A 356 -8.30 -22.03 15.73
N ARG A 357 -9.53 -21.90 15.21
CA ARG A 357 -10.42 -23.01 14.83
C ARG A 357 -10.01 -23.69 13.53
N ILE A 358 -9.18 -23.04 12.68
CA ILE A 358 -8.75 -23.57 11.39
C ILE A 358 -7.75 -24.71 11.65
N GLY A 359 -8.24 -25.95 11.67
CA GLY A 359 -7.47 -27.18 11.86
C GLY A 359 -7.53 -28.08 10.64
N ARG A 360 -7.16 -29.38 10.83
CA ARG A 360 -7.11 -30.41 9.76
C ARG A 360 -8.44 -30.67 9.05
N HIS A 361 -9.56 -30.47 9.75
CA HIS A 361 -10.92 -30.72 9.23
C HIS A 361 -11.72 -29.43 9.09
N ALA A 362 -11.02 -28.30 8.84
CA ALA A 362 -11.66 -27.01 8.73
C ALA A 362 -12.63 -27.00 7.54
N ARG A 363 -13.83 -26.48 7.78
CA ARG A 363 -14.85 -26.27 6.75
C ARG A 363 -14.85 -24.79 6.34
N TYR A 364 -14.95 -24.53 5.05
CA TYR A 364 -14.86 -23.18 4.51
C TYR A 364 -15.86 -22.21 5.18
N PHE A 365 -17.16 -22.55 5.19
CA PHE A 365 -18.21 -21.63 5.67
C PHE A 365 -18.28 -21.49 7.20
N THR A 366 -17.88 -22.51 7.98
CA THR A 366 -17.99 -22.48 9.45
C THR A 366 -16.73 -22.04 10.14
N ASP A 367 -15.55 -22.36 9.57
CA ASP A 367 -14.27 -22.17 10.27
C ASP A 367 -13.40 -21.09 9.64
N VAL A 368 -13.60 -20.78 8.34
CA VAL A 368 -12.79 -19.79 7.61
C VAL A 368 -13.57 -18.49 7.39
N VAL A 369 -14.80 -18.53 6.89
CA VAL A 369 -15.58 -17.33 6.57
C VAL A 369 -15.85 -16.43 7.78
N PRO A 370 -16.29 -16.91 8.97
CA PRO A 370 -16.56 -16.04 10.10
C PRO A 370 -15.34 -15.26 10.60
N PRO A 371 -14.15 -15.89 10.86
CA PRO A 371 -12.96 -15.14 11.25
C PRO A 371 -12.51 -14.12 10.21
N VAL A 372 -12.62 -14.47 8.93
CA VAL A 372 -12.23 -13.59 7.81
C VAL A 372 -13.18 -12.39 7.68
N LEU A 373 -14.49 -12.57 7.90
CA LEU A 373 -15.45 -11.47 7.96
C LEU A 373 -15.17 -10.52 9.12
N VAL A 374 -14.92 -11.05 10.32
CA VAL A 374 -14.59 -10.25 11.49
C VAL A 374 -13.30 -9.46 11.26
N LEU A 375 -12.28 -10.10 10.67
CA LEU A 375 -11.04 -9.43 10.30
C LEU A 375 -11.29 -8.30 9.30
N GLY A 376 -12.14 -8.53 8.29
CA GLY A 376 -12.53 -7.53 7.30
C GLY A 376 -13.25 -6.33 7.90
N LEU A 377 -14.12 -6.53 8.89
CA LEU A 377 -14.79 -5.46 9.65
C LEU A 377 -13.78 -4.58 10.40
N GLY A 378 -12.83 -5.22 11.09
CA GLY A 378 -11.76 -4.50 11.78
C GLY A 378 -10.90 -3.67 10.83
N LEU A 379 -10.50 -4.25 9.68
CA LEU A 379 -9.75 -3.56 8.63
C LEU A 379 -10.52 -2.38 8.03
N ALA A 380 -11.80 -2.53 7.75
CA ALA A 380 -12.65 -1.47 7.21
C ALA A 380 -12.77 -0.28 8.17
N LEU A 381 -12.74 -0.54 9.47
CA LEU A 381 -12.78 0.49 10.51
C LEU A 381 -11.41 1.16 10.73
N LEU A 382 -10.30 0.46 10.42
CA LEU A 382 -8.93 0.89 10.75
C LEU A 382 -8.23 1.63 9.60
N VAL A 383 -8.25 1.04 8.38
CA VAL A 383 -7.31 1.43 7.30
C VAL A 383 -7.53 2.87 6.83
N ALA A 384 -8.78 3.27 6.58
CA ALA A 384 -9.07 4.62 6.10
C ALA A 384 -8.77 5.70 7.16
N PRO A 385 -9.17 5.55 8.44
CA PRO A 385 -8.79 6.49 9.49
C PRO A 385 -7.28 6.57 9.73
N LEU A 386 -6.56 5.45 9.69
CA LEU A 386 -5.11 5.41 9.86
C LEU A 386 -4.39 6.24 8.79
N THR A 387 -4.72 6.00 7.51
CA THR A 387 -4.15 6.74 6.39
C THR A 387 -4.48 8.24 6.48
N ALA A 388 -5.73 8.58 6.78
CA ALA A 388 -6.15 9.96 6.95
C ALA A 388 -5.41 10.66 8.10
N THR A 389 -5.19 9.98 9.23
CA THR A 389 -4.46 10.50 10.38
C THR A 389 -2.98 10.75 10.04
N VAL A 390 -2.33 9.83 9.32
CA VAL A 390 -0.94 10.03 8.87
C VAL A 390 -0.80 11.28 8.02
N LEU A 391 -1.70 11.47 7.05
CA LEU A 391 -1.65 12.61 6.13
C LEU A 391 -2.02 13.92 6.83
N ALA A 392 -2.99 13.92 7.74
CA ALA A 392 -3.42 15.10 8.47
C ALA A 392 -2.44 15.54 9.57
N ALA A 393 -1.51 14.69 9.96
CA ALA A 393 -0.50 14.99 10.98
C ALA A 393 0.68 15.84 10.47
N ILE A 394 0.75 16.10 9.16
CA ILE A 394 1.84 16.79 8.47
C ILE A 394 1.25 17.82 7.51
N ASP A 395 1.98 18.93 7.28
CA ASP A 395 1.59 19.96 6.34
C ASP A 395 1.37 19.41 4.92
N SER A 396 0.43 20.00 4.19
CA SER A 396 0.02 19.55 2.86
C SER A 396 1.18 19.49 1.83
N GLU A 397 2.19 20.34 1.99
CA GLU A 397 3.41 20.37 1.15
C GLU A 397 4.22 19.07 1.28
N HIS A 398 4.20 18.45 2.47
CA HIS A 398 4.94 17.21 2.78
C HIS A 398 4.08 15.94 2.73
N ALA A 399 2.82 16.03 2.31
CA ALA A 399 1.90 14.89 2.29
C ALA A 399 2.40 13.71 1.44
N GLY A 400 3.10 13.97 0.34
CA GLY A 400 3.73 12.95 -0.51
C GLY A 400 4.80 12.15 0.24
N VAL A 401 5.68 12.85 0.96
CA VAL A 401 6.74 12.23 1.78
C VAL A 401 6.11 11.45 2.93
N ALA A 402 5.12 12.02 3.62
CA ALA A 402 4.40 11.36 4.71
C ALA A 402 3.76 10.03 4.25
N SER A 403 3.11 10.02 3.09
CA SER A 403 2.54 8.82 2.47
C SER A 403 3.63 7.80 2.11
N GLY A 404 4.74 8.26 1.52
CA GLY A 404 5.89 7.41 1.17
C GLY A 404 6.49 6.73 2.40
N VAL A 405 6.73 7.48 3.47
CA VAL A 405 7.25 6.96 4.74
C VAL A 405 6.29 5.94 5.36
N ASN A 406 5.00 6.25 5.42
CA ASN A 406 4.00 5.32 5.95
C ASN A 406 3.95 4.00 5.15
N ASN A 407 4.03 4.07 3.82
CA ASN A 407 4.14 2.89 2.96
C ASN A 407 5.44 2.11 3.23
N ALA A 408 6.58 2.78 3.39
CA ALA A 408 7.85 2.14 3.70
C ALA A 408 7.78 1.42 5.07
N VAL A 409 7.21 2.07 6.09
CA VAL A 409 6.97 1.49 7.43
C VAL A 409 6.08 0.25 7.34
N ALA A 410 4.97 0.31 6.62
CA ALA A 410 4.06 -0.82 6.46
C ALA A 410 4.75 -2.02 5.79
N ARG A 411 5.55 -1.77 4.76
CA ARG A 411 6.29 -2.84 4.04
C ARG A 411 7.44 -3.40 4.86
N ALA A 412 8.20 -2.55 5.57
CA ALA A 412 9.26 -3.00 6.47
C ALA A 412 8.69 -3.86 7.62
N ALA A 413 7.55 -3.46 8.19
CA ALA A 413 6.86 -4.23 9.23
C ALA A 413 6.43 -5.63 8.71
N GLY A 414 5.80 -5.69 7.54
CA GLY A 414 5.44 -6.96 6.91
C GLY A 414 6.65 -7.84 6.60
N LEU A 415 7.73 -7.25 6.06
CA LEU A 415 8.99 -7.93 5.79
C LEU A 415 9.58 -8.57 7.05
N ILE A 416 9.73 -7.79 8.11
CA ILE A 416 10.27 -8.26 9.39
C ILE A 416 9.38 -9.35 9.99
N ALA A 417 8.06 -9.20 9.91
CA ALA A 417 7.14 -10.19 10.44
C ALA A 417 7.20 -11.52 9.67
N VAL A 418 7.26 -11.50 8.34
CA VAL A 418 7.42 -12.72 7.52
C VAL A 418 8.75 -13.40 7.80
N ALA A 419 9.81 -12.63 8.07
CA ALA A 419 11.11 -13.18 8.44
C ALA A 419 11.12 -13.75 9.88
N ALA A 420 10.65 -12.98 10.86
CA ALA A 420 10.82 -13.28 12.28
C ALA A 420 9.76 -14.24 12.84
N LEU A 421 8.50 -14.10 12.43
CA LEU A 421 7.40 -14.84 13.05
C LEU A 421 7.56 -16.36 12.94
N PRO A 422 7.88 -16.95 11.76
CA PRO A 422 8.12 -18.38 11.66
C PRO A 422 9.28 -18.86 12.54
N ALA A 423 10.38 -18.12 12.57
CA ALA A 423 11.54 -18.42 13.41
C ALA A 423 11.19 -18.47 14.89
N VAL A 424 10.44 -17.46 15.38
CA VAL A 424 10.00 -17.36 16.79
C VAL A 424 9.08 -18.51 17.20
N VAL A 425 8.24 -19.00 16.28
CA VAL A 425 7.29 -20.09 16.58
C VAL A 425 7.80 -21.48 16.21
N GLY A 426 9.06 -21.58 15.75
CA GLY A 426 9.72 -22.85 15.43
C GLY A 426 9.32 -23.48 14.09
N LEU A 427 8.85 -22.65 13.14
CA LEU A 427 8.53 -23.07 11.77
C LEU A 427 9.76 -22.89 10.85
N THR A 428 10.61 -23.89 10.78
CA THR A 428 11.86 -23.86 10.01
C THR A 428 12.04 -25.15 9.18
N GLY A 429 12.90 -25.13 8.18
CA GLY A 429 13.22 -26.29 7.36
C GLY A 429 11.98 -26.91 6.70
N GLU A 430 11.73 -28.17 6.95
CA GLU A 430 10.58 -28.92 6.41
C GLU A 430 9.30 -28.85 7.27
N SER A 431 9.26 -27.98 8.28
CA SER A 431 8.11 -27.87 9.20
C SER A 431 6.77 -27.71 8.49
N TYR A 432 6.75 -27.10 7.29
CA TYR A 432 5.52 -26.91 6.53
C TYR A 432 4.97 -28.20 5.91
N THR A 433 5.78 -29.28 5.80
CA THR A 433 5.31 -30.59 5.31
C THR A 433 4.64 -31.42 6.40
N HIS A 434 4.84 -31.04 7.68
CA HIS A 434 4.28 -31.75 8.83
C HIS A 434 3.11 -30.96 9.42
N ALA A 435 1.88 -31.39 9.10
CA ALA A 435 0.66 -30.66 9.44
C ALA A 435 0.50 -30.36 10.95
N ASP A 436 0.93 -31.24 11.85
CA ASP A 436 0.83 -30.99 13.31
C ASP A 436 1.81 -29.94 13.80
N VAL A 437 3.05 -30.01 13.31
CA VAL A 437 4.09 -29.03 13.64
C VAL A 437 3.67 -27.66 13.14
N PHE A 438 3.18 -27.61 11.89
CA PHE A 438 2.71 -26.37 11.31
C PHE A 438 1.51 -25.79 12.07
N LEU A 439 0.51 -26.61 12.42
CA LEU A 439 -0.66 -26.18 13.17
C LEU A 439 -0.30 -25.57 14.53
N HIS A 440 0.65 -26.18 15.26
CA HIS A 440 1.11 -25.64 16.55
C HIS A 440 1.83 -24.31 16.37
N GLY A 441 2.73 -24.22 15.39
CA GLY A 441 3.42 -22.97 15.05
C GLY A 441 2.45 -21.87 14.62
N PHE A 442 1.47 -22.19 13.75
CA PHE A 442 0.43 -21.26 13.31
C PHE A 442 -0.37 -20.68 14.48
N ARG A 443 -0.81 -21.54 15.43
CA ARG A 443 -1.55 -21.06 16.62
C ARG A 443 -0.72 -20.11 17.48
N LYS A 444 0.56 -20.41 17.71
CA LYS A 444 1.47 -19.50 18.41
C LYS A 444 1.64 -18.17 17.66
N ALA A 445 1.80 -18.25 16.34
CA ALA A 445 1.92 -17.06 15.49
C ALA A 445 0.68 -16.17 15.56
N ILE A 446 -0.51 -16.76 15.50
CA ILE A 446 -1.78 -16.03 15.68
C ILE A 446 -1.81 -15.32 17.03
N LEU A 447 -1.42 -15.96 18.14
CA LEU A 447 -1.40 -15.32 19.46
C LEU A 447 -0.43 -14.14 19.52
N ILE A 448 0.76 -14.25 18.91
CA ILE A 448 1.71 -13.14 18.80
C ILE A 448 1.09 -11.98 18.01
N CYS A 449 0.44 -12.27 16.88
CA CYS A 449 -0.22 -11.24 16.07
C CYS A 449 -1.40 -10.59 16.82
N VAL A 450 -2.15 -11.34 17.62
CA VAL A 450 -3.18 -10.79 18.51
C VAL A 450 -2.57 -9.80 19.50
N VAL A 451 -1.44 -10.15 20.12
CA VAL A 451 -0.73 -9.24 21.05
C VAL A 451 -0.29 -7.96 20.32
N LEU A 452 0.27 -8.06 19.11
CA LEU A 452 0.64 -6.88 18.32
C LEU A 452 -0.57 -5.99 18.02
N LEU A 453 -1.72 -6.56 17.68
CA LEU A 453 -2.95 -5.79 17.41
C LEU A 453 -3.52 -5.16 18.69
N VAL A 454 -3.46 -5.83 19.84
CA VAL A 454 -3.87 -5.24 21.13
C VAL A 454 -2.94 -4.09 21.52
N LEU A 455 -1.63 -4.24 21.32
CA LEU A 455 -0.67 -3.16 21.54
C LEU A 455 -0.93 -1.98 20.58
N ALA A 456 -1.25 -2.24 19.32
CA ALA A 456 -1.63 -1.21 18.36
C ALA A 456 -2.89 -0.46 18.80
N ALA A 457 -3.89 -1.16 19.31
CA ALA A 457 -5.12 -0.59 19.85
C ALA A 457 -4.84 0.30 21.07
N GLY A 458 -4.06 -0.20 22.03
CA GLY A 458 -3.65 0.54 23.23
C GLY A 458 -2.84 1.80 22.88
N LEU A 459 -1.90 1.67 21.92
CA LEU A 459 -1.12 2.79 21.43
C LEU A 459 -2.03 3.84 20.76
N ALA A 460 -2.95 3.43 19.88
CA ALA A 460 -3.89 4.35 19.26
C ALA A 460 -4.79 5.04 20.30
N ALA A 461 -5.29 4.29 21.29
CA ALA A 461 -6.13 4.83 22.36
C ALA A 461 -5.40 5.87 23.23
N SER A 462 -4.11 5.72 23.47
CA SER A 462 -3.33 6.59 24.34
C SER A 462 -2.72 7.80 23.62
N THR A 463 -2.38 7.68 22.33
CA THR A 463 -1.56 8.69 21.63
C THR A 463 -2.29 9.44 20.52
N ILE A 464 -3.33 8.86 19.89
CA ILE A 464 -4.03 9.51 18.80
C ILE A 464 -5.02 10.55 19.34
N SER A 465 -4.92 11.78 18.85
CA SER A 465 -5.84 12.88 19.17
C SER A 465 -6.98 12.96 18.18
N ASN A 466 -8.19 13.24 18.66
CA ASN A 466 -9.36 13.47 17.80
C ASN A 466 -9.31 14.82 17.05
N SER A 467 -8.50 15.78 17.52
CA SER A 467 -8.36 17.10 16.88
C SER A 467 -7.62 17.07 15.54
N VAL A 468 -6.87 15.98 15.24
CA VAL A 468 -6.04 15.87 14.01
C VAL A 468 -6.87 16.02 12.74
N LEU A 469 -8.05 15.41 12.66
CA LEU A 469 -8.95 15.51 11.50
C LEU A 469 -9.84 16.77 11.54
N GLY A 470 -9.97 17.42 12.72
CA GLY A 470 -10.77 18.66 12.88
C GLY A 470 -10.00 19.93 12.53
N SER A 471 -8.68 19.94 12.67
CA SER A 471 -7.85 21.13 12.41
C SER A 471 -7.68 21.45 10.93
N SER A 472 -7.84 20.50 10.04
CA SER A 472 -7.79 20.73 8.58
C SER A 472 -8.96 21.54 8.02
N THR A 473 -10.07 21.68 8.76
CA THR A 473 -11.21 22.52 8.39
C THR A 473 -11.11 23.96 8.91
N VAL A 474 -10.26 24.24 9.90
CA VAL A 474 -10.13 25.57 10.52
C VAL A 474 -9.04 26.42 9.84
N GLY A 475 -8.05 25.82 9.20
CA GLY A 475 -6.96 26.53 8.51
C GLY A 475 -7.38 27.26 7.22
N SER A 476 -8.58 27.02 6.69
CA SER A 476 -9.14 27.72 5.52
C SER A 476 -10.06 28.89 5.86
N SER A 477 -10.26 29.22 7.16
CA SER A 477 -11.27 30.21 7.61
C SER A 477 -10.67 31.46 8.24
N ALA A 478 -9.38 31.72 8.15
CA ALA A 478 -8.76 32.94 8.69
C ALA A 478 -8.46 33.98 7.59
N ALA A 479 -9.48 34.31 6.78
CA ALA A 479 -9.47 35.50 5.93
C ALA A 479 -10.88 36.12 6.01
N GLY A 480 -11.05 37.10 6.90
CA GLY A 480 -12.08 38.17 6.90
C GLY A 480 -13.55 37.77 7.00
N PRO A 481 -14.38 38.56 7.75
CA PRO A 481 -15.79 38.26 7.86
C PRO A 481 -16.58 38.78 6.65
N SER A 482 -17.08 37.87 5.82
CA SER A 482 -18.16 38.19 4.88
C SER A 482 -19.21 37.09 4.93
N THR A 483 -20.31 37.47 5.56
CA THR A 483 -21.73 37.08 5.45
C THR A 483 -22.10 35.89 4.57
N LEU A 484 -22.77 34.93 5.22
CA LEU A 484 -23.91 34.10 4.78
C LEU A 484 -23.87 33.43 3.40
N GLY A 485 -23.71 32.11 3.42
CA GLY A 485 -24.00 31.22 2.30
C GLY A 485 -23.75 29.77 2.71
N SER A 486 -24.78 29.08 3.19
CA SER A 486 -24.77 27.64 3.47
C SER A 486 -24.41 26.87 2.21
N SER A 487 -23.28 26.20 2.19
CA SER A 487 -22.96 25.23 1.15
C SER A 487 -22.21 24.06 1.78
N THR A 488 -22.89 22.94 1.79
CA THR A 488 -22.51 21.60 2.15
C THR A 488 -21.28 21.12 1.36
N ALA A 489 -20.10 21.26 1.93
CA ALA A 489 -18.85 20.67 1.43
C ALA A 489 -18.35 19.61 2.41
N GLY A 490 -19.03 18.48 2.46
CA GLY A 490 -18.68 17.36 3.35
C GLY A 490 -19.18 15.99 2.89
N ALA A 491 -19.68 15.84 1.66
CA ALA A 491 -20.40 14.62 1.24
C ALA A 491 -19.92 14.00 -0.08
N VAL A 492 -18.64 14.12 -0.48
CA VAL A 492 -18.21 13.74 -1.85
C VAL A 492 -17.36 12.47 -1.95
N VAL A 493 -17.00 11.81 -0.86
CA VAL A 493 -16.13 10.62 -0.95
C VAL A 493 -16.87 9.28 -0.87
N ALA A 494 -18.17 9.27 -0.57
CA ALA A 494 -18.91 8.02 -0.32
C ALA A 494 -20.14 7.75 -1.22
N GLY A 495 -20.49 8.63 -2.14
CA GLY A 495 -21.81 8.59 -2.84
C GLY A 495 -21.86 7.88 -4.18
N GLU A 496 -20.75 7.52 -4.82
CA GLU A 496 -20.77 7.21 -6.27
C GLU A 496 -20.48 5.78 -6.71
N VAL A 497 -20.28 4.84 -5.80
CA VAL A 497 -20.26 3.41 -6.15
C VAL A 497 -21.68 2.82 -6.23
N ALA A 498 -22.70 3.51 -5.67
CA ALA A 498 -24.11 3.08 -5.73
C ALA A 498 -24.89 3.61 -6.94
N ALA A 499 -24.36 4.56 -7.70
CA ALA A 499 -25.12 5.24 -8.78
C ALA A 499 -25.01 4.58 -10.16
N VAL A 500 -24.19 3.54 -10.35
CA VAL A 500 -24.09 2.84 -11.64
C VAL A 500 -25.14 1.73 -11.80
N ALA A 501 -25.85 1.36 -10.74
CA ALA A 501 -26.86 0.30 -10.77
C ALA A 501 -28.33 0.79 -10.89
N ALA A 502 -28.61 2.09 -10.95
CA ALA A 502 -29.97 2.63 -10.88
C ALA A 502 -30.33 3.65 -11.98
N ALA A 503 -29.74 3.58 -13.16
CA ALA A 503 -30.08 4.44 -14.29
C ALA A 503 -30.67 3.64 -15.47
N SER A 504 -31.86 3.06 -15.26
CA SER A 504 -32.75 2.65 -16.36
C SER A 504 -34.21 2.85 -15.94
N GLY A 505 -34.85 3.91 -16.41
CA GLY A 505 -36.29 4.07 -16.30
C GLY A 505 -36.80 5.51 -16.32
N GLY A 506 -37.21 5.98 -17.50
CA GLY A 506 -38.43 6.75 -17.78
C GLY A 506 -38.39 8.29 -17.74
N PRO A 507 -39.10 8.94 -18.66
CA PRO A 507 -38.99 10.36 -18.96
C PRO A 507 -40.04 11.23 -18.29
N GLY A 508 -39.74 12.52 -18.09
CA GLY A 508 -40.75 13.55 -17.92
C GLY A 508 -40.54 14.55 -16.81
N SER A 509 -40.02 15.69 -17.14
CA SER A 509 -40.57 17.04 -16.95
C SER A 509 -39.50 18.12 -17.08
N THR A 510 -39.78 19.03 -18.01
CA THR A 510 -39.04 20.27 -18.26
C THR A 510 -39.36 21.26 -17.17
N ASP A 511 -38.34 21.71 -16.44
CA ASP A 511 -38.40 23.00 -15.76
C ASP A 511 -37.17 23.85 -16.14
N ARG A 512 -37.51 24.98 -16.77
CA ARG A 512 -36.57 25.99 -17.23
C ARG A 512 -36.15 26.83 -16.02
N LEU A 513 -34.88 26.81 -15.66
CA LEU A 513 -34.31 27.84 -14.78
C LEU A 513 -33.68 28.94 -15.63
N HIS A 514 -34.25 30.12 -15.60
CA HIS A 514 -33.72 31.37 -16.12
C HIS A 514 -32.52 31.82 -15.25
N CYS A 515 -31.34 32.01 -15.87
CA CYS A 515 -30.27 32.78 -15.28
C CYS A 515 -30.53 34.27 -15.57
N ALA A 516 -30.76 35.07 -14.54
CA ALA A 516 -30.73 36.52 -14.62
C ALA A 516 -29.28 37.00 -14.48
N VAL A 517 -28.80 37.68 -15.52
CA VAL A 517 -27.52 38.40 -15.54
C VAL A 517 -27.88 39.88 -15.29
N ASP A 518 -27.63 40.38 -14.09
CA ASP A 518 -27.56 41.84 -13.83
C ASP A 518 -26.61 42.08 -12.65
N GLY A 519 -25.36 42.43 -12.99
CA GLY A 519 -24.38 43.00 -12.07
C GLY A 519 -23.83 44.32 -12.66
N PRO A 520 -23.61 45.37 -11.85
CA PRO A 520 -23.12 46.65 -12.36
C PRO A 520 -21.66 46.57 -12.81
N PRO A 521 -21.24 47.39 -13.80
CA PRO A 521 -19.89 47.35 -14.34
C PRO A 521 -18.86 47.88 -13.33
N LEU A 522 -17.72 47.17 -13.21
CA LEU A 522 -16.58 47.63 -12.45
C LEU A 522 -15.95 48.86 -13.11
N SER A 523 -15.98 50.01 -12.39
CA SER A 523 -15.23 51.21 -12.77
C SER A 523 -13.75 51.02 -12.39
N VAL A 524 -12.89 51.04 -13.40
CA VAL A 524 -11.44 51.10 -13.22
C VAL A 524 -11.05 52.56 -13.12
N ASP A 525 -10.67 53.05 -11.95
CA ASP A 525 -10.06 54.38 -11.77
C ASP A 525 -8.61 54.34 -12.30
N VAL A 526 -8.41 55.03 -13.40
CA VAL A 526 -7.06 55.33 -13.96
C VAL A 526 -6.59 56.62 -13.29
N PRO A 527 -5.44 56.64 -12.57
CA PRO A 527 -4.93 57.90 -12.04
C PRO A 527 -4.39 58.78 -13.17
N ALA A 528 -4.88 60.00 -13.21
CA ALA A 528 -4.47 61.05 -14.16
C ALA A 528 -3.00 61.42 -13.99
N ARG A 529 -2.24 61.38 -15.10
CA ARG A 529 -0.93 62.02 -15.26
C ARG A 529 -1.08 63.53 -14.98
N ARG A 530 -0.31 64.05 -14.06
CA ARG A 530 0.01 65.47 -13.99
C ARG A 530 1.20 65.75 -14.87
N ASP A 531 0.94 66.40 -16.01
CA ASP A 531 1.93 67.18 -16.75
C ASP A 531 1.99 68.58 -16.12
N GLY A 532 3.20 69.09 -16.03
CA GLY A 532 3.34 70.56 -15.92
C GLY A 532 4.41 71.07 -14.98
N ALA A 533 5.45 71.61 -15.64
CA ALA A 533 6.46 72.61 -15.26
C ALA A 533 7.67 72.14 -14.45
#